data_cfca8940f061873c19ed59bfb941c521
#
_entry.id   cfca8940f061873c19ed59bfb941c521
#
_cell.length_a   1.000
_cell.length_b   1.000
_cell.length_c   1.000
_cell.angle_alpha   90.00
_cell.angle_beta   90.00
_cell.angle_gamma   90.00
#
_symmetry.space_group_name_H-M   'P 1'
#
loop_
_entity.id
_entity.type
_entity.pdbx_description
1 polymer ?
#
loop_
_entity_poly.entity_id
_entity_poly.type
_entity_poly.pdbx_seq_one_letter_code
_entity_poly.pdbx_strand_id
1 'polypeptide(L)'
;MATWVPVLLITGPVGAGKSTVAGEAARLLREAGIPHALVDLAWIEQCWPVPADDPWSERLTHRNLACVWANFRQAGAGRLILVRVLEDRSLLRHVAEAVPGATITVVGLRAPLAVLHARIRAREASDPGWFLGAATHTATVLEQARVEDHLVDNQDRPVAVVAGEVLRMAGWLDSGAGA
;
A
#
# COMPACT_ATOMS: atom_id res chain seq x y z
N MET A 1 3.91 -6.53 27.85
CA MET A 1 4.45 -7.23 26.69
C MET A 1 4.32 -6.33 25.47
N ALA A 2 5.40 -6.03 24.77
CA ALA A 2 5.32 -5.26 23.53
C ALA A 2 4.51 -6.07 22.51
N THR A 3 3.33 -5.61 22.16
CA THR A 3 2.49 -6.27 21.15
C THR A 3 3.01 -5.89 19.78
N TRP A 4 3.65 -6.83 19.11
CA TRP A 4 4.09 -6.67 17.72
C TRP A 4 2.86 -6.56 16.80
N VAL A 5 2.90 -5.58 15.90
CA VAL A 5 1.86 -5.35 14.90
C VAL A 5 2.47 -5.58 13.52
N PRO A 6 2.17 -6.71 12.85
CA PRO A 6 2.58 -6.91 11.46
C PRO A 6 1.92 -5.86 10.56
N VAL A 7 2.73 -5.11 9.81
CA VAL A 7 2.28 -4.11 8.83
C VAL A 7 2.83 -4.49 7.46
N LEU A 8 1.95 -4.65 6.50
CA LEU A 8 2.28 -4.84 5.09
C LEU A 8 2.03 -3.52 4.36
N LEU A 9 3.10 -2.86 3.89
CA LEU A 9 2.99 -1.70 3.04
C LEU A 9 3.14 -2.12 1.58
N ILE A 10 2.08 -1.95 0.80
CA ILE A 10 2.08 -2.20 -0.65
C ILE A 10 2.38 -0.89 -1.35
N THR A 11 3.54 -0.82 -2.01
CA THR A 11 3.99 0.31 -2.80
C THR A 11 4.07 -0.01 -4.30
N GLY A 12 4.41 0.97 -5.10
CA GLY A 12 4.56 0.85 -6.55
C GLY A 12 4.06 2.11 -7.26
N PRO A 13 4.38 2.29 -8.54
CA PRO A 13 4.01 3.49 -9.29
C PRO A 13 2.50 3.67 -9.42
N VAL A 14 2.08 4.86 -9.83
CA VAL A 14 0.68 5.13 -10.20
C VAL A 14 0.28 4.20 -11.35
N GLY A 15 -0.88 3.57 -11.24
CA GLY A 15 -1.35 2.56 -12.22
C GLY A 15 -0.87 1.13 -11.95
N ALA A 16 0.02 0.88 -10.96
CA ALA A 16 0.49 -0.47 -10.65
C ALA A 16 -0.56 -1.41 -10.05
N GLY A 17 -1.73 -0.90 -9.64
CA GLY A 17 -2.81 -1.72 -9.09
C GLY A 17 -2.73 -1.96 -7.59
N LYS A 18 -2.02 -1.13 -6.85
CA LYS A 18 -1.83 -1.24 -5.39
C LYS A 18 -3.13 -1.47 -4.61
N SER A 19 -4.10 -0.56 -4.76
CA SER A 19 -5.38 -0.63 -4.03
C SER A 19 -6.19 -1.87 -4.42
N THR A 20 -6.13 -2.30 -5.68
CA THR A 20 -6.79 -3.52 -6.17
C THR A 20 -6.18 -4.76 -5.53
N VAL A 21 -4.84 -4.86 -5.52
CA VAL A 21 -4.12 -5.98 -4.90
C VAL A 21 -4.33 -5.98 -3.39
N ALA A 22 -4.31 -4.81 -2.74
CA ALA A 22 -4.57 -4.69 -1.30
C ALA A 22 -5.99 -5.12 -0.91
N GLY A 23 -7.00 -4.74 -1.71
CA GLY A 23 -8.38 -5.18 -1.51
C GLY A 23 -8.53 -6.69 -1.65
N GLU A 24 -7.88 -7.29 -2.63
CA GLU A 24 -7.87 -8.74 -2.82
C GLU A 24 -7.08 -9.46 -1.70
N ALA A 25 -5.96 -8.91 -1.27
CA ALA A 25 -5.21 -9.43 -0.11
C ALA A 25 -6.08 -9.43 1.17
N ALA A 26 -6.81 -8.34 1.41
CA ALA A 26 -7.77 -8.27 2.52
C ALA A 26 -8.89 -9.30 2.39
N ARG A 27 -9.39 -9.56 1.16
CA ARG A 27 -10.39 -10.62 0.92
C ARG A 27 -9.82 -12.01 1.27
N LEU A 28 -8.61 -12.32 0.82
CA LEU A 28 -7.94 -13.61 1.11
C LEU A 28 -7.70 -13.80 2.61
N LEU A 29 -7.27 -12.76 3.32
CA LEU A 29 -7.07 -12.81 4.77
C LEU A 29 -8.40 -13.05 5.52
N ARG A 30 -9.50 -12.43 5.07
CA ARG A 30 -10.83 -12.65 5.65
C ARG A 30 -11.28 -14.08 5.46
N GLU A 31 -11.07 -14.67 4.28
CA GLU A 31 -11.39 -16.08 4.02
C GLU A 31 -10.54 -17.03 4.88
N ALA A 32 -9.28 -16.65 5.16
CA ALA A 32 -8.42 -17.38 6.07
C ALA A 32 -8.72 -17.13 7.57
N GLY A 33 -9.71 -16.32 7.90
CA GLY A 33 -10.07 -15.98 9.30
C GLY A 33 -9.01 -15.15 10.02
N ILE A 34 -8.15 -14.42 9.30
CA ILE A 34 -7.05 -13.62 9.84
C ILE A 34 -7.51 -12.18 10.09
N PRO A 35 -7.61 -11.72 11.36
CA PRO A 35 -8.04 -10.36 11.69
C PRO A 35 -7.05 -9.31 11.15
N HIS A 36 -7.55 -8.38 10.35
CA HIS A 36 -6.74 -7.34 9.72
C HIS A 36 -7.54 -6.06 9.47
N ALA A 37 -6.83 -4.97 9.18
CA ALA A 37 -7.37 -3.74 8.64
C ALA A 37 -6.65 -3.37 7.34
N LEU A 38 -7.29 -2.59 6.49
CA LEU A 38 -6.74 -2.03 5.26
C LEU A 38 -6.94 -0.51 5.25
N VAL A 39 -5.88 0.23 5.01
CA VAL A 39 -5.91 1.68 4.85
C VAL A 39 -5.12 2.07 3.60
N ASP A 40 -5.79 2.71 2.65
CA ASP A 40 -5.11 3.41 1.56
C ASP A 40 -4.85 4.85 2.03
N LEU A 41 -3.57 5.20 2.21
CA LEU A 41 -3.17 6.49 2.78
C LEU A 41 -3.57 7.66 1.89
N ALA A 42 -3.69 7.46 0.57
CA ALA A 42 -4.15 8.48 -0.36
C ALA A 42 -5.59 8.98 -0.08
N TRP A 43 -6.40 8.17 0.60
CA TRP A 43 -7.77 8.59 0.99
C TRP A 43 -7.81 9.37 2.29
N ILE A 44 -6.87 9.15 3.21
CA ILE A 44 -6.85 9.82 4.51
C ILE A 44 -5.94 11.06 4.55
N GLU A 45 -5.25 11.36 3.46
CA GLU A 45 -4.47 12.59 3.31
C GLU A 45 -5.28 13.74 2.69
N GLN A 46 -6.44 13.45 2.10
CA GLN A 46 -7.24 14.45 1.40
C GLN A 46 -7.90 15.41 2.36
N CYS A 47 -7.47 16.67 2.30
CA CYS A 47 -8.01 17.75 3.12
C CYS A 47 -8.07 19.05 2.31
N TRP A 48 -9.15 19.80 2.47
CA TRP A 48 -9.29 21.17 1.97
C TRP A 48 -9.83 22.09 3.06
N PRO A 49 -9.19 23.21 3.38
CA PRO A 49 -7.92 23.68 2.81
C PRO A 49 -6.73 22.81 3.24
N VAL A 50 -5.70 22.75 2.40
CA VAL A 50 -4.43 22.08 2.74
C VAL A 50 -3.74 22.88 3.85
N PRO A 51 -3.24 22.26 4.93
CA PRO A 51 -2.55 22.98 6.00
C PRO A 51 -1.31 23.72 5.49
N ALA A 52 -1.19 25.01 5.79
CA ALA A 52 -0.12 25.86 5.28
C ALA A 52 1.30 25.40 5.70
N ASP A 53 1.40 24.76 6.86
CA ASP A 53 2.64 24.22 7.44
C ASP A 53 2.87 22.74 7.15
N ASP A 54 1.97 22.10 6.36
CA ASP A 54 2.04 20.70 5.94
C ASP A 54 1.51 20.54 4.51
N PRO A 55 2.18 21.15 3.50
CA PRO A 55 1.67 21.25 2.13
C PRO A 55 1.52 19.89 1.42
N TRP A 56 2.18 18.86 1.93
CA TRP A 56 2.07 17.48 1.43
C TRP A 56 1.19 16.59 2.31
N SER A 57 0.52 17.19 3.32
CA SER A 57 -0.34 16.50 4.28
C SER A 57 0.31 15.29 4.98
N GLU A 58 1.65 15.27 5.10
CA GLU A 58 2.40 14.16 5.69
C GLU A 58 2.04 13.97 7.18
N ARG A 59 2.10 15.04 7.98
CA ARG A 59 1.76 14.98 9.41
C ARG A 59 0.28 14.68 9.61
N LEU A 60 -0.58 15.29 8.78
CA LEU A 60 -2.02 15.03 8.82
C LEU A 60 -2.32 13.55 8.54
N THR A 61 -1.72 12.99 7.49
CA THR A 61 -1.89 11.58 7.12
C THR A 61 -1.50 10.65 8.26
N HIS A 62 -0.36 10.89 8.91
CA HIS A 62 0.11 10.02 9.99
C HIS A 62 -0.72 10.17 11.27
N ARG A 63 -1.21 11.38 11.59
CA ARG A 63 -2.17 11.59 12.68
C ARG A 63 -3.49 10.86 12.40
N ASN A 64 -3.99 10.96 11.18
CA ASN A 64 -5.20 10.24 10.77
C ASN A 64 -4.99 8.72 10.84
N LEU A 65 -3.84 8.22 10.36
CA LEU A 65 -3.49 6.81 10.48
C LEU A 65 -3.48 6.34 11.94
N ALA A 66 -2.89 7.10 12.85
CA ALA A 66 -2.86 6.75 14.28
C ALA A 66 -4.28 6.62 14.86
N CYS A 67 -5.17 7.56 14.54
CA CYS A 67 -6.57 7.53 15.00
C CYS A 67 -7.33 6.34 14.40
N VAL A 68 -7.20 6.13 13.09
CA VAL A 68 -7.87 5.03 12.38
C VAL A 68 -7.37 3.68 12.87
N TRP A 69 -6.06 3.53 13.05
CA TRP A 69 -5.47 2.29 13.58
C TRP A 69 -5.93 1.99 15.00
N ALA A 70 -5.99 2.98 15.88
CA ALA A 70 -6.48 2.79 17.24
C ALA A 70 -7.92 2.22 17.25
N ASN A 71 -8.79 2.72 16.37
CA ASN A 71 -10.16 2.24 16.23
C ASN A 71 -10.20 0.80 15.68
N PHE A 72 -9.43 0.48 14.65
CA PHE A 72 -9.37 -0.88 14.11
C PHE A 72 -8.80 -1.88 15.11
N ARG A 73 -7.82 -1.46 15.90
CA ARG A 73 -7.26 -2.27 16.98
C ARG A 73 -8.29 -2.61 18.05
N GLN A 74 -9.10 -1.65 18.45
CA GLN A 74 -10.21 -1.87 19.37
C GLN A 74 -11.27 -2.82 18.80
N ALA A 75 -11.48 -2.78 17.48
CA ALA A 75 -12.38 -3.69 16.77
C ALA A 75 -11.78 -5.11 16.57
N GLY A 76 -10.56 -5.36 17.02
CA GLY A 76 -9.91 -6.68 16.98
C GLY A 76 -8.94 -6.90 15.82
N ALA A 77 -8.60 -5.87 15.02
CA ALA A 77 -7.59 -6.02 13.98
C ALA A 77 -6.21 -6.31 14.58
N GLY A 78 -5.57 -7.40 14.13
CA GLY A 78 -4.24 -7.81 14.56
C GLY A 78 -3.12 -7.45 13.58
N ARG A 79 -3.46 -7.07 12.35
CA ARG A 79 -2.54 -6.77 11.24
C ARG A 79 -3.04 -5.58 10.46
N LEU A 80 -2.12 -4.88 9.77
CA LEU A 80 -2.47 -3.69 8.99
C LEU A 80 -1.87 -3.77 7.58
N ILE A 81 -2.74 -3.68 6.57
CA ILE A 81 -2.32 -3.45 5.18
C ILE A 81 -2.37 -1.95 4.94
N LEU A 82 -1.27 -1.39 4.45
CA LEU A 82 -1.16 -0.01 4.00
C LEU A 82 -0.91 0.05 2.50
N VAL A 83 -1.48 1.06 1.87
CA VAL A 83 -1.24 1.37 0.46
C VAL A 83 -0.68 2.79 0.35
N ARG A 84 0.47 2.93 -0.30
CA ARG A 84 1.09 4.23 -0.60
C ARG A 84 2.14 4.10 -1.71
N VAL A 85 2.38 5.18 -2.45
CA VAL A 85 3.65 5.36 -3.17
C VAL A 85 4.71 5.75 -2.13
N LEU A 86 5.71 4.91 -1.92
CA LEU A 86 6.78 5.14 -0.93
C LEU A 86 8.07 5.49 -1.69
N GLU A 87 8.38 6.76 -1.80
CA GLU A 87 9.56 7.24 -2.54
C GLU A 87 10.84 7.27 -1.69
N ASP A 88 10.70 7.28 -0.37
CA ASP A 88 11.81 7.28 0.59
C ASP A 88 11.48 6.36 1.77
N ARG A 89 12.37 5.41 2.04
CA ARG A 89 12.23 4.47 3.15
C ARG A 89 12.26 5.16 4.54
N SER A 90 12.85 6.33 4.65
CA SER A 90 12.85 7.10 5.89
C SER A 90 11.44 7.48 6.37
N LEU A 91 10.46 7.53 5.46
CA LEU A 91 9.06 7.80 5.79
C LEU A 91 8.40 6.68 6.61
N LEU A 92 8.99 5.47 6.64
CA LEU A 92 8.48 4.35 7.46
C LEU A 92 8.51 4.66 8.97
N ARG A 93 9.39 5.56 9.41
CA ARG A 93 9.41 6.03 10.81
C ARG A 93 8.05 6.60 11.25
N HIS A 94 7.39 7.35 10.38
CA HIS A 94 6.09 7.94 10.68
C HIS A 94 4.98 6.88 10.76
N VAL A 95 5.09 5.82 9.96
CA VAL A 95 4.20 4.65 10.10
C VAL A 95 4.44 3.96 11.45
N ALA A 96 5.70 3.79 11.85
CA ALA A 96 6.03 3.18 13.15
C ALA A 96 5.58 4.04 14.34
N GLU A 97 5.61 5.38 14.22
CA GLU A 97 5.07 6.32 15.21
C GLU A 97 3.54 6.23 15.29
N ALA A 98 2.85 6.16 14.14
CA ALA A 98 1.39 6.07 14.07
C ALA A 98 0.84 4.70 14.49
N VAL A 99 1.64 3.62 14.35
CA VAL A 99 1.29 2.24 14.66
C VAL A 99 2.31 1.66 15.64
N PRO A 100 2.15 1.91 16.95
CA PRO A 100 3.10 1.44 17.97
C PRO A 100 3.28 -0.09 17.92
N GLY A 101 4.52 -0.53 17.87
CA GLY A 101 4.88 -1.94 17.74
C GLY A 101 4.90 -2.46 16.29
N ALA A 102 4.79 -1.59 15.29
CA ALA A 102 4.81 -1.98 13.88
C ALA A 102 6.09 -2.74 13.49
N THR A 103 5.92 -3.89 12.86
CA THR A 103 6.95 -4.58 12.08
C THR A 103 6.54 -4.50 10.63
N ILE A 104 7.25 -3.66 9.86
CA ILE A 104 6.82 -3.26 8.52
C ILE A 104 7.56 -4.10 7.47
N THR A 105 6.80 -4.76 6.61
CA THR A 105 7.28 -5.36 5.37
C THR A 105 6.78 -4.54 4.20
N VAL A 106 7.69 -4.11 3.33
CA VAL A 106 7.37 -3.33 2.13
C VAL A 106 7.40 -4.22 0.91
N VAL A 107 6.27 -4.35 0.22
CA VAL A 107 6.18 -5.09 -1.04
C VAL A 107 5.88 -4.11 -2.17
N GLY A 108 6.81 -4.04 -3.13
CA GLY A 108 6.68 -3.23 -4.33
C GLY A 108 5.93 -3.98 -5.43
N LEU A 109 4.96 -3.34 -6.06
CA LEU A 109 4.35 -3.82 -7.30
C LEU A 109 4.99 -3.12 -8.49
N ARG A 110 5.39 -3.88 -9.51
CA ARG A 110 5.87 -3.30 -10.75
C ARG A 110 5.08 -3.82 -11.96
N ALA A 111 5.04 -3.00 -12.99
CA ALA A 111 4.60 -3.35 -14.33
C ALA A 111 5.32 -2.43 -15.33
N PRO A 112 5.47 -2.85 -16.59
CA PRO A 112 6.04 -1.98 -17.63
C PRO A 112 5.25 -0.67 -17.77
N LEU A 113 5.94 0.43 -18.06
CA LEU A 113 5.33 1.76 -18.16
C LEU A 113 4.16 1.80 -19.15
N ALA A 114 4.25 1.06 -20.26
CA ALA A 114 3.17 0.95 -21.23
C ALA A 114 1.90 0.34 -20.61
N VAL A 115 2.03 -0.64 -19.72
CA VAL A 115 0.91 -1.28 -19.00
C VAL A 115 0.31 -0.30 -17.98
N LEU A 116 1.15 0.44 -17.24
CA LEU A 116 0.69 1.47 -16.31
C LEU A 116 -0.16 2.53 -17.05
N HIS A 117 0.36 3.03 -18.17
CA HIS A 117 -0.32 4.02 -18.99
C HIS A 117 -1.64 3.49 -19.59
N ALA A 118 -1.67 2.23 -20.06
CA ALA A 118 -2.90 1.61 -20.58
C ALA A 118 -3.98 1.51 -19.50
N ARG A 119 -3.61 1.08 -18.28
CA ARG A 119 -4.52 1.00 -17.13
C ARG A 119 -5.05 2.37 -16.71
N ILE A 120 -4.19 3.39 -16.71
CA ILE A 120 -4.58 4.76 -16.39
C ILE A 120 -5.58 5.29 -17.41
N ARG A 121 -5.31 5.15 -18.71
CA ARG A 121 -6.24 5.60 -19.77
C ARG A 121 -7.59 4.89 -19.69
N ALA A 122 -7.60 3.63 -19.32
CA ALA A 122 -8.86 2.87 -19.16
C ALA A 122 -9.69 3.35 -17.96
N ARG A 123 -9.03 3.81 -16.88
CA ARG A 123 -9.69 4.30 -15.66
C ARG A 123 -10.07 5.78 -15.74
N GLU A 124 -9.17 6.62 -16.27
CA GLU A 124 -9.30 8.07 -16.32
C GLU A 124 -9.66 8.52 -17.74
N ALA A 125 -10.90 8.26 -18.16
CA ALA A 125 -11.32 8.47 -19.54
C ALA A 125 -11.36 9.96 -19.97
N SER A 126 -11.56 10.91 -19.03
CA SER A 126 -11.74 12.32 -19.36
C SER A 126 -10.44 13.14 -19.39
N ASP A 127 -9.52 12.93 -18.46
CA ASP A 127 -8.23 13.61 -18.38
C ASP A 127 -7.15 12.75 -17.70
N PRO A 128 -6.49 11.87 -18.45
CA PRO A 128 -5.42 11.03 -17.89
C PRO A 128 -4.07 11.74 -17.74
N GLY A 129 -3.91 12.98 -18.21
CA GLY A 129 -2.62 13.64 -18.40
C GLY A 129 -1.78 13.70 -17.12
N TRP A 130 -2.35 14.18 -16.03
CA TRP A 130 -1.67 14.26 -14.75
C TRP A 130 -1.23 12.86 -14.25
N PHE A 131 -2.13 11.88 -14.32
CA PHE A 131 -1.85 10.51 -13.88
C PHE A 131 -0.78 9.80 -14.71
N LEU A 132 -0.71 10.06 -16.02
CA LEU A 132 0.34 9.53 -16.90
C LEU A 132 1.71 10.10 -16.53
N GLY A 133 1.78 11.41 -16.26
CA GLY A 133 2.99 12.07 -15.78
C GLY A 133 3.43 11.51 -14.42
N ALA A 134 2.51 11.37 -13.48
CA ALA A 134 2.75 10.79 -12.16
C ALA A 134 3.22 9.32 -12.24
N ALA A 135 2.67 8.51 -13.15
CA ALA A 135 3.11 7.13 -13.36
C ALA A 135 4.57 7.06 -13.84
N THR A 136 4.92 7.90 -14.81
CA THR A 136 6.30 7.96 -15.34
C THR A 136 7.28 8.41 -14.27
N HIS A 137 6.94 9.47 -13.53
CA HIS A 137 7.75 9.98 -12.44
C HIS A 137 7.96 8.93 -11.33
N THR A 138 6.87 8.40 -10.80
CA THR A 138 6.94 7.43 -9.69
C THR A 138 7.60 6.11 -10.09
N ALA A 139 7.46 5.65 -11.35
CA ALA A 139 8.19 4.48 -11.83
C ALA A 139 9.71 4.71 -11.80
N THR A 140 10.17 5.88 -12.27
CA THR A 140 11.60 6.24 -12.28
C THR A 140 12.15 6.39 -10.86
N VAL A 141 11.42 7.11 -9.99
CA VAL A 141 11.86 7.34 -8.60
C VAL A 141 11.97 6.04 -7.82
N LEU A 142 10.96 5.16 -7.91
CA LEU A 142 10.94 3.90 -7.18
C LEU A 142 12.02 2.92 -7.69
N GLU A 143 12.31 2.89 -9.00
CA GLU A 143 13.39 2.09 -9.55
C GLU A 143 14.77 2.50 -9.00
N GLN A 144 14.96 3.80 -8.74
CA GLN A 144 16.20 4.33 -8.18
C GLN A 144 16.27 4.14 -6.65
N ALA A 145 15.16 4.37 -5.95
CA ALA A 145 15.12 4.39 -4.49
C ALA A 145 15.19 2.99 -3.86
N ARG A 146 14.67 1.95 -4.54
CA ARG A 146 14.66 0.54 -4.08
C ARG A 146 14.21 0.41 -2.63
N VAL A 147 13.02 0.94 -2.34
CA VAL A 147 12.48 1.03 -0.99
C VAL A 147 11.86 -0.26 -0.47
N GLU A 148 11.56 -1.19 -1.36
CA GLU A 148 10.88 -2.44 -1.07
C GLU A 148 11.81 -3.52 -0.48
N ASP A 149 11.26 -4.39 0.36
CA ASP A 149 11.90 -5.62 0.81
C ASP A 149 11.71 -6.74 -0.22
N HIS A 150 10.57 -6.72 -0.93
CA HIS A 150 10.21 -7.67 -1.98
C HIS A 150 9.58 -6.93 -3.16
N LEU A 151 9.79 -7.46 -4.37
CA LEU A 151 9.23 -6.92 -5.60
C LEU A 151 8.37 -7.97 -6.31
N VAL A 152 7.14 -7.63 -6.66
CA VAL A 152 6.18 -8.52 -7.31
C VAL A 152 5.74 -7.95 -8.65
N ASP A 153 5.86 -8.75 -9.71
CA ASP A 153 5.35 -8.40 -11.03
C ASP A 153 3.82 -8.47 -11.06
N ASN A 154 3.21 -7.39 -11.53
CA ASN A 154 1.76 -7.26 -11.67
C ASN A 154 1.37 -6.96 -13.13
N GLN A 155 1.88 -7.76 -14.07
CA GLN A 155 1.51 -7.71 -15.47
C GLN A 155 0.86 -9.03 -15.88
N ASP A 156 -0.28 -8.95 -16.55
CA ASP A 156 -0.99 -10.10 -17.17
C ASP A 156 -1.21 -11.30 -16.22
N ARG A 157 -1.43 -10.98 -14.94
CA ARG A 157 -1.65 -11.97 -13.89
C ARG A 157 -2.99 -11.73 -13.19
N PRO A 158 -3.73 -12.80 -12.82
CA PRO A 158 -4.91 -12.66 -11.99
C PRO A 158 -4.59 -11.96 -10.65
N VAL A 159 -5.43 -11.02 -10.24
CA VAL A 159 -5.21 -10.25 -9.01
C VAL A 159 -5.08 -11.13 -7.76
N ALA A 160 -5.83 -12.23 -7.70
CA ALA A 160 -5.77 -13.19 -6.60
C ALA A 160 -4.39 -13.87 -6.48
N VAL A 161 -3.75 -14.17 -7.61
CA VAL A 161 -2.40 -14.76 -7.66
C VAL A 161 -1.37 -13.75 -7.13
N VAL A 162 -1.46 -12.49 -7.60
CA VAL A 162 -0.55 -11.42 -7.17
C VAL A 162 -0.75 -11.12 -5.68
N ALA A 163 -1.99 -11.00 -5.21
CA ALA A 163 -2.29 -10.75 -3.80
C ALA A 163 -1.81 -11.90 -2.89
N GLY A 164 -2.00 -13.15 -3.32
CA GLY A 164 -1.47 -14.32 -2.61
C GLY A 164 0.05 -14.31 -2.51
N GLU A 165 0.76 -13.91 -3.58
CA GLU A 165 2.21 -13.78 -3.56
C GLU A 165 2.66 -12.65 -2.61
N VAL A 166 2.02 -11.49 -2.65
CA VAL A 166 2.27 -10.37 -1.73
C VAL A 166 2.12 -10.81 -0.26
N LEU A 167 1.06 -11.54 0.06
CA LEU A 167 0.84 -12.06 1.41
C LEU A 167 1.87 -13.10 1.84
N ARG A 168 2.33 -13.96 0.93
CA ARG A 168 3.42 -14.92 1.21
C ARG A 168 4.75 -14.20 1.45
N MET A 169 5.08 -13.18 0.65
CA MET A 169 6.28 -12.36 0.86
C MET A 169 6.26 -11.66 2.22
N ALA A 170 5.08 -11.26 2.70
CA ALA A 170 4.90 -10.70 4.04
C ALA A 170 4.88 -11.76 5.17
N GLY A 171 4.92 -13.06 4.84
CA GLY A 171 4.83 -14.15 5.82
C GLY A 171 3.43 -14.25 6.47
N TRP A 172 2.36 -13.81 5.77
CA TRP A 172 1.01 -13.82 6.33
C TRP A 172 0.14 -14.97 5.84
N LEU A 173 0.55 -15.65 4.79
CA LEU A 173 0.00 -16.92 4.32
C LEU A 173 1.12 -17.93 4.10
N ASP A 174 0.87 -19.19 4.43
CA ASP A 174 1.80 -20.28 4.19
C ASP A 174 1.94 -20.60 2.69
N SER A 175 3.12 -21.09 2.31
CA SER A 175 3.42 -21.46 0.92
C SER A 175 2.60 -22.65 0.38
N GLY A 176 1.72 -23.24 1.19
CA GLY A 176 0.98 -24.47 0.91
C GLY A 176 -0.54 -24.35 0.76
N ALA A 177 -1.14 -23.16 0.85
CA ALA A 177 -2.59 -22.99 0.71
C ALA A 177 -2.95 -22.56 -0.73
N GLY A 178 -2.78 -23.49 -1.68
CA GLY A 178 -3.14 -23.24 -3.08
C GLY A 178 -2.93 -24.47 -3.93
N ALA A 179 -3.76 -25.46 -3.75
CA ALA A 179 -3.96 -26.56 -4.70
C ALA A 179 -5.47 -26.74 -4.92
#